data_fd4c2342247244f6ccda90c622e11a02
#
_entry.id   fd4c2342247244f6ccda90c622e11a02
#
_cell.length_a   1.000
_cell.length_b   1.000
_cell.length_c   1.000
_cell.angle_alpha   90.00
_cell.angle_beta   90.00
_cell.angle_gamma   90.00
#
_symmetry.space_group_name_H-M   'P 1'
#
loop_
_entity.id
_entity.type
_entity.pdbx_description
1 polymer ?
#
loop_
_entity_poly.entity_id
_entity_poly.type
_entity_poly.pdbx_seq_one_letter_code
_entity_poly.pdbx_strand_id
1 'polypeptide(L)'
;MNYHELKYILCIAKYQNLTKAAQELYISQPTLTKHLQKLEREMGTKLFSRSGNSYTPTFAGRKYMEYTRKILQIQQDWEKAVSYTHLR
;
A
#
# COMPACT_ATOMS: atom_id res chain seq x y z
N MET A 1 11.50 0.22 -1.86
CA MET A 1 10.04 0.27 -1.80
C MET A 1 9.46 -0.38 -3.04
N ASN A 2 8.65 -1.42 -2.86
CA ASN A 2 8.10 -2.22 -3.93
C ASN A 2 6.70 -1.70 -4.30
N TYR A 3 6.40 -1.61 -5.60
CA TYR A 3 5.10 -1.13 -6.08
C TYR A 3 3.94 -1.96 -5.54
N HIS A 4 4.11 -3.29 -5.45
CA HIS A 4 3.07 -4.17 -4.90
C HIS A 4 2.82 -3.89 -3.41
N GLU A 5 3.86 -3.62 -2.65
CA GLU A 5 3.71 -3.27 -1.23
C GLU A 5 2.90 -1.99 -1.06
N LEU A 6 3.14 -1.00 -1.91
CA LEU A 6 2.37 0.24 -1.88
C LEU A 6 0.89 -0.03 -2.12
N LYS A 7 0.57 -0.84 -3.11
CA LYS A 7 -0.81 -1.21 -3.42
C LYS A 7 -1.46 -1.96 -2.26
N TYR A 8 -0.72 -2.87 -1.63
CA TYR A 8 -1.23 -3.66 -0.52
C TYR A 8 -1.63 -2.76 0.65
N ILE A 9 -0.78 -1.82 1.00
CA ILE A 9 -1.06 -0.90 2.12
C ILE A 9 -2.26 -0.02 1.83
N LEU A 10 -2.36 0.52 0.61
CA LEU A 10 -3.50 1.33 0.22
C LEU A 10 -4.80 0.53 0.27
N CYS A 11 -4.76 -0.73 -0.12
CA CYS A 11 -5.92 -1.61 -0.10
C CYS A 11 -6.37 -1.92 1.33
N ILE A 12 -5.43 -2.20 2.22
CA ILE A 12 -5.74 -2.42 3.63
C ILE A 12 -6.39 -1.17 4.23
N ALA A 13 -5.85 0.00 3.92
CA ALA A 13 -6.38 1.26 4.41
C ALA A 13 -7.81 1.50 3.90
N LYS A 14 -8.06 1.17 2.64
CA LYS A 14 -9.37 1.37 2.01
C LYS A 14 -10.45 0.51 2.68
N TYR A 15 -10.16 -0.77 2.87
CA TYR A 15 -11.16 -1.72 3.38
C TYR A 15 -11.13 -1.84 4.90
N GLN A 16 -10.03 -1.45 5.55
CA GLN A 16 -9.82 -1.55 6.99
C GLN A 16 -10.06 -2.98 7.52
N ASN A 17 -9.86 -3.96 6.64
CA ASN A 17 -10.12 -5.37 6.90
C ASN A 17 -9.18 -6.20 6.03
N LEU A 18 -8.35 -7.04 6.66
CA LEU A 18 -7.35 -7.82 5.92
C LEU A 18 -7.97 -8.84 4.99
N THR A 19 -9.05 -9.49 5.42
CA THR A 19 -9.72 -10.49 4.61
C THR A 19 -10.27 -9.87 3.33
N LYS A 20 -10.97 -8.75 3.45
CA LYS A 20 -11.50 -8.03 2.29
C LYS A 20 -10.40 -7.52 1.36
N ALA A 21 -9.36 -6.93 1.96
CA ALA A 21 -8.23 -6.43 1.17
C ALA A 21 -7.56 -7.57 0.40
N ALA A 22 -7.34 -8.72 1.06
CA ALA A 22 -6.74 -9.88 0.39
C ALA A 22 -7.60 -10.37 -0.77
N GLN A 23 -8.92 -10.41 -0.59
CA GLN A 23 -9.84 -10.79 -1.66
C GLN A 23 -9.72 -9.87 -2.86
N GLU A 24 -9.69 -8.57 -2.62
CA GLU A 24 -9.55 -7.57 -3.69
C GLU A 24 -8.21 -7.66 -4.39
N LEU A 25 -7.17 -8.08 -3.68
CA LEU A 25 -5.84 -8.22 -4.24
C LEU A 25 -5.57 -9.59 -4.85
N TYR A 26 -6.54 -10.50 -4.77
CA TYR A 26 -6.43 -11.88 -5.28
C TYR A 26 -5.26 -12.63 -4.65
N ILE A 27 -5.02 -12.41 -3.36
CA ILE A 27 -4.00 -13.15 -2.59
C ILE A 27 -4.64 -13.69 -1.32
N SER A 28 -3.94 -14.62 -0.66
CA SER A 28 -4.43 -15.14 0.60
C SER A 28 -4.21 -14.13 1.73
N GLN A 29 -5.06 -14.18 2.74
CA GLN A 29 -4.91 -13.29 3.90
C GLN A 29 -3.59 -13.50 4.63
N PRO A 30 -3.10 -14.74 4.85
CA PRO A 30 -1.77 -14.91 5.45
C PRO A 30 -0.65 -14.27 4.65
N THR A 31 -0.73 -14.32 3.32
CA THR A 31 0.26 -13.67 2.46
C THR A 31 0.24 -12.16 2.66
N LEU A 32 -0.94 -11.56 2.68
CA LEU A 32 -1.07 -10.12 2.91
C LEU A 32 -0.53 -9.73 4.30
N THR A 33 -0.85 -10.53 5.31
CA THR A 33 -0.35 -10.32 6.67
C THR A 33 1.18 -10.31 6.70
N LYS A 34 1.81 -11.27 6.01
CA LYS A 34 3.27 -11.34 5.94
C LYS A 34 3.88 -10.11 5.28
N HIS A 35 3.28 -9.63 4.21
CA HIS A 35 3.75 -8.41 3.55
C HIS A 35 3.67 -7.21 4.47
N LEU A 36 2.55 -7.06 5.18
CA LEU A 36 2.39 -5.96 6.13
C LEU A 36 3.42 -6.03 7.25
N GLN A 37 3.59 -7.21 7.84
CA GLN A 37 4.53 -7.39 8.95
C GLN A 37 5.96 -7.13 8.51
N LYS A 38 6.34 -7.59 7.32
CA LYS A 38 7.68 -7.35 6.77
C LYS A 38 7.91 -5.85 6.60
N LEU A 39 6.96 -5.15 6.02
CA LEU A 39 7.09 -3.71 5.81
C LEU A 39 7.20 -2.94 7.13
N GLU A 40 6.36 -3.31 8.11
CA GLU A 40 6.41 -2.68 9.43
C GLU A 40 7.76 -2.93 10.13
N ARG A 41 8.33 -4.14 9.96
CA ARG A 41 9.66 -4.43 10.50
C ARG A 41 10.74 -3.59 9.82
N GLU A 42 10.69 -3.48 8.51
CA GLU A 42 11.66 -2.68 7.74
C GLU A 42 11.60 -1.21 8.13
N MET A 43 10.42 -0.70 8.42
CA MET A 43 10.24 0.69 8.80
C MET A 43 10.42 0.94 10.29
N GLY A 44 10.43 -0.12 11.10
CA GLY A 44 10.57 0.00 12.54
C GLY A 44 9.37 0.61 13.23
N THR A 45 8.19 0.56 12.61
CA THR A 45 6.98 1.14 13.19
C THR A 45 5.75 0.43 12.67
N LYS A 46 4.66 0.49 13.42
CA LYS A 46 3.38 -0.05 12.98
C LYS A 46 2.69 0.94 12.05
N LEU A 47 2.19 0.44 10.95
CA LEU A 47 1.42 1.25 9.99
C LEU A 47 -0.08 1.18 10.26
N PHE A 48 -0.52 0.15 10.94
CA PHE A 48 -1.94 -0.03 11.30
C PHE A 48 -2.08 -0.41 12.76
N SER A 49 -3.14 0.12 13.37
CA SER A 49 -3.59 -0.27 14.70
C SER A 49 -4.75 -1.26 14.53
N ARG A 50 -4.67 -2.40 15.19
CA ARG A 50 -5.68 -3.44 15.07
C ARG A 50 -6.63 -3.38 16.25
N SER A 51 -7.93 -3.40 15.96
CA SER A 51 -8.97 -3.55 16.97
C SER A 51 -9.97 -4.58 16.44
N GLY A 52 -9.92 -5.80 16.98
CA GLY A 52 -10.68 -6.92 16.44
C GLY A 52 -10.26 -7.20 15.01
N ASN A 53 -11.21 -7.09 14.07
CA ASN A 53 -10.96 -7.27 12.65
C ASN A 53 -10.71 -5.95 11.92
N SER A 54 -10.69 -4.83 12.64
CA SER A 54 -10.53 -3.51 12.05
C SER A 54 -9.06 -3.07 12.08
N TYR A 55 -8.55 -2.63 10.94
CA TYR A 55 -7.19 -2.14 10.77
C TYR A 55 -7.25 -0.65 10.45
N THR A 56 -6.92 0.19 11.42
CA THR A 56 -6.95 1.65 11.27
C THR A 56 -5.53 2.17 11.12
N PRO A 57 -5.25 3.05 10.15
CA PRO A 57 -3.89 3.59 9.98
C PRO A 57 -3.42 4.33 11.23
N THR A 58 -2.17 4.10 11.61
CA THR A 58 -1.48 4.89 12.62
C THR A 58 -1.03 6.22 11.99
N PHE A 59 -0.46 7.11 12.79
CA PHE A 59 0.17 8.33 12.24
C PHE A 59 1.20 7.96 11.16
N ALA A 60 2.07 6.97 11.47
CA ALA A 60 3.06 6.50 10.50
C ALA A 60 2.39 5.93 9.24
N GLY A 61 1.30 5.19 9.40
CA GLY A 61 0.54 4.65 8.27
C GLY A 61 -0.04 5.74 7.40
N ARG A 62 -0.61 6.78 8.00
CA ARG A 62 -1.15 7.92 7.24
C ARG A 62 -0.06 8.63 6.46
N LYS A 63 1.11 8.84 7.08
CA LYS A 63 2.25 9.45 6.39
C LYS A 63 2.79 8.58 5.27
N TYR A 64 2.86 7.28 5.50
CA TYR A 64 3.26 6.33 4.47
C TYR A 64 2.35 6.45 3.24
N MET A 65 1.04 6.47 3.46
CA MET A 65 0.09 6.59 2.36
C MET A 65 0.18 7.93 1.63
N GLU A 66 0.37 9.01 2.38
CA GLU A 66 0.54 10.33 1.79
C GLU A 66 1.72 10.36 0.80
N TYR A 67 2.88 9.87 1.25
CA TYR A 67 4.07 9.87 0.40
C TYR A 67 3.98 8.82 -0.70
N THR A 68 3.33 7.69 -0.43
CA THR A 68 3.10 6.66 -1.43
C THR A 68 2.29 7.19 -2.60
N ARG A 69 1.21 7.93 -2.32
CA ARG A 69 0.38 8.53 -3.37
C ARG A 69 1.20 9.50 -4.22
N LYS A 70 2.08 10.26 -3.60
CA LYS A 70 2.97 11.18 -4.32
C LYS A 70 3.92 10.42 -5.25
N ILE A 71 4.49 9.31 -4.76
CA ILE A 71 5.38 8.48 -5.56
C ILE A 71 4.64 7.89 -6.77
N LEU A 72 3.44 7.36 -6.55
CA LEU A 72 2.62 6.81 -7.63
C LEU A 72 2.24 7.88 -8.64
N GLN A 73 1.95 9.10 -8.19
CA GLN A 73 1.63 10.21 -9.09
C GLN A 73 2.83 10.57 -9.96
N ILE A 74 4.02 10.63 -9.37
CA ILE A 74 5.25 10.90 -10.11
C ILE A 74 5.49 9.82 -11.16
N GLN A 75 5.28 8.56 -10.81
CA GLN A 75 5.43 7.46 -11.75
C GLN A 75 4.46 7.59 -12.93
N GLN A 76 3.21 7.92 -12.65
CA GLN A 76 2.21 8.11 -13.71
C GLN A 76 2.60 9.27 -14.62
N ASP A 77 3.08 10.37 -14.03
CA ASP A 77 3.54 11.53 -14.81
C ASP A 77 4.72 11.16 -15.70
N TRP A 78 5.66 10.38 -15.17
CA TRP A 78 6.82 9.91 -15.91
C TRP A 78 6.39 9.04 -17.10
N GLU A 79 5.49 8.11 -16.86
CA GLU A 79 4.98 7.21 -17.89
C GLU A 79 4.28 7.98 -19.01
N LYS A 80 3.48 8.99 -18.65
CA LYS A 80 2.83 9.86 -19.65
C LYS A 80 3.84 10.61 -20.49
N ALA A 81 4.87 11.16 -19.85
CA ALA A 81 5.90 11.89 -20.56
C ALA A 81 6.62 11.01 -21.58
N VAL A 82 6.95 9.77 -21.20
CA VAL A 82 7.60 8.81 -22.09
C VAL A 82 6.67 8.38 -23.22
N SER A 83 5.40 8.14 -22.93
CA SER A 83 4.40 7.76 -23.94
C SER A 83 4.25 8.84 -25.00
N TYR A 84 4.19 10.10 -24.60
CA TYR A 84 4.14 11.23 -25.54
C TYR A 84 5.35 11.25 -26.45
N THR A 85 6.53 10.99 -25.89
CA THR A 85 7.76 10.94 -26.67
C THR A 85 7.73 9.80 -27.67
N HIS A 86 7.18 8.64 -27.30
CA HIS A 86 7.09 7.46 -28.16
C HIS A 86 6.12 7.63 -29.31
N LEU A 87 5.06 8.39 -29.12
CA LEU A 87 4.02 8.57 -30.13
C LEU A 87 4.42 9.53 -31.26
N ARG A 88 5.59 10.10 -31.17
CA ARG A 88 6.16 10.93 -32.22
C ARG A 88 7.09 10.09 -33.09
#